data_f09ed7e3f09255069070637397763455
#
_entry.id   f09ed7e3f09255069070637397763455
#
_cell.length_a   1.000
_cell.length_b   1.000
_cell.length_c   1.000
_cell.angle_alpha   90.00
_cell.angle_beta   90.00
_cell.angle_gamma   90.00
#
_symmetry.space_group_name_H-M   'P 1'
#
loop_
_entity.id
_entity.type
_entity.pdbx_description
1 polymer ?
#
loop_
_entity_poly.entity_id
_entity_poly.type
_entity_poly.pdbx_seq_one_letter_code
_entity_poly.pdbx_strand_id
1 'polypeptide(L)'
;MMKRKIGLDVGDKTVGIAVSDPLGITAQGLMTLERVGIRKDTGKILDLVKEYDCDTIVIGLNKKLDGTDSIQTEKMYEFRTMLENKMRSTGMKDIEVVWQDERLTTVMAEKVLIEADVSRKKRKQVIDKQAAVLIMQSYLDSLAFQKK
;
A
#
# COMPACT_ATOMS: atom_id res chain seq x y z
N MET A 1 -13.45 -12.03 -15.37
CA MET A 1 -13.06 -10.61 -15.26
C MET A 1 -11.83 -10.45 -14.37
N MET A 2 -10.84 -9.70 -14.83
CA MET A 2 -9.65 -9.44 -14.04
C MET A 2 -9.98 -8.43 -12.95
N LYS A 3 -9.70 -8.78 -11.71
CA LYS A 3 -9.93 -7.88 -10.59
C LYS A 3 -8.70 -7.00 -10.35
N ARG A 4 -8.93 -5.84 -9.77
CA ARG A 4 -7.85 -4.91 -9.44
C ARG A 4 -7.12 -5.33 -8.17
N LYS A 5 -5.99 -4.74 -7.92
CA LYS A 5 -5.22 -4.92 -6.70
C LYS A 5 -5.01 -3.54 -6.07
N ILE A 6 -4.98 -3.48 -4.75
CA ILE A 6 -4.79 -2.23 -4.01
C ILE A 6 -3.49 -2.31 -3.23
N GLY A 7 -2.70 -1.25 -3.29
CA GLY A 7 -1.42 -1.16 -2.59
C GLY A 7 -1.47 -0.15 -1.47
N LEU A 8 -0.87 -0.48 -0.35
CA LEU A 8 -0.88 0.34 0.86
C LEU A 8 0.54 0.61 1.35
N ASP A 9 0.80 1.89 1.64
CA ASP A 9 1.98 2.32 2.39
C ASP A 9 1.50 2.81 3.75
N VAL A 10 1.60 1.95 4.76
CA VAL A 10 1.03 2.20 6.09
C VAL A 10 2.03 2.96 6.95
N GLY A 11 1.73 4.21 7.25
CA GLY A 11 2.52 5.05 8.13
C GLY A 11 1.82 5.32 9.46
N ASP A 12 2.46 6.10 10.34
CA ASP A 12 1.90 6.46 11.65
C ASP A 12 0.72 7.43 11.51
N LYS A 13 0.80 8.36 10.59
CA LYS A 13 -0.20 9.43 10.42
C LYS A 13 -1.07 9.27 9.19
N THR A 14 -0.56 8.59 8.19
CA THR A 14 -1.23 8.45 6.90
C THR A 14 -1.05 7.04 6.33
N VAL A 15 -1.96 6.67 5.42
CA VAL A 15 -1.81 5.49 4.59
C VAL A 15 -1.86 5.95 3.14
N GLY A 16 -0.76 5.78 2.42
CA GLY A 16 -0.74 6.01 0.98
C GLY A 16 -1.42 4.85 0.28
N ILE A 17 -2.28 5.15 -0.69
CA ILE A 17 -3.11 4.14 -1.36
C ILE A 17 -2.97 4.26 -2.87
N ALA A 18 -2.67 3.14 -3.52
CA ALA A 18 -2.63 3.03 -4.97
C ALA A 18 -3.49 1.85 -5.41
N VAL A 19 -3.92 1.88 -6.65
CA VAL A 19 -4.75 0.81 -7.21
C VAL A 19 -4.19 0.45 -8.59
N SER A 20 -4.27 -0.82 -8.96
CA SER A 20 -3.88 -1.25 -10.30
C SER A 20 -4.99 -0.92 -11.30
N ASP A 21 -4.61 -0.80 -12.58
CA ASP A 21 -5.59 -0.72 -13.66
C ASP A 21 -6.31 -2.08 -13.81
N PRO A 22 -7.44 -2.13 -14.54
CA PRO A 22 -8.16 -3.41 -14.71
C PRO A 22 -7.35 -4.52 -15.36
N LEU A 23 -6.32 -4.18 -16.13
CA LEU A 23 -5.45 -5.17 -16.78
C LEU A 23 -4.30 -5.65 -15.88
N GLY A 24 -4.08 -4.98 -14.74
CA GLY A 24 -3.00 -5.37 -13.84
C GLY A 24 -1.61 -5.02 -14.33
N ILE A 25 -1.49 -4.00 -15.17
CA ILE A 25 -0.21 -3.61 -15.79
C ILE A 25 0.41 -2.41 -15.06
N THR A 26 -0.41 -1.39 -14.75
CA THR A 26 0.07 -0.14 -14.16
C THR A 26 -0.58 0.14 -12.82
N ALA A 27 0.18 0.81 -11.95
CA ALA A 27 -0.32 1.29 -10.67
C ALA A 27 -0.61 2.78 -10.75
N GLN A 28 -1.72 3.19 -10.14
CA GLN A 28 -2.15 4.59 -10.11
C GLN A 28 -2.38 5.02 -8.67
N GLY A 29 -1.89 6.21 -8.31
CA GLY A 29 -2.14 6.78 -7.00
C GLY A 29 -3.62 7.10 -6.82
N LEU A 30 -4.20 6.60 -5.72
CA LEU A 30 -5.61 6.80 -5.43
C LEU A 30 -5.82 7.95 -4.45
N MET A 31 -5.22 7.86 -3.28
CA MET A 31 -5.35 8.89 -2.25
C MET A 31 -4.34 8.67 -1.13
N THR A 32 -4.20 9.69 -0.28
CA THR A 32 -3.51 9.58 1.00
C THR A 32 -4.58 9.68 2.09
N LEU A 33 -4.74 8.62 2.87
CA LEU A 33 -5.72 8.54 3.93
C LEU A 33 -5.11 9.04 5.23
N GLU A 34 -5.74 10.04 5.86
CA GLU A 34 -5.34 10.47 7.20
C GLU A 34 -5.85 9.48 8.23
N ARG A 35 -4.97 9.02 9.12
CA ARG A 35 -5.31 8.01 10.11
C ARG A 35 -6.06 8.64 11.29
N VAL A 36 -7.15 7.98 11.68
CA VAL A 36 -7.97 8.38 12.82
C VAL A 36 -8.12 7.26 13.86
N GLY A 37 -7.66 6.06 13.53
CA GLY A 37 -7.70 4.90 14.40
C GLY A 37 -7.73 3.63 13.57
N ILE A 38 -7.05 2.59 14.04
CA ILE A 38 -6.83 1.37 13.26
C ILE A 38 -8.14 0.71 12.80
N ARG A 39 -9.19 0.75 13.61
CA ARG A 39 -10.48 0.16 13.23
C ARG A 39 -11.14 0.91 12.08
N LYS A 40 -11.18 2.24 12.16
CA LYS A 40 -11.76 3.07 11.10
C LYS A 40 -10.91 3.04 9.85
N ASP A 41 -9.59 3.09 10.01
CA ASP A 41 -8.65 3.09 8.90
C ASP A 41 -8.79 1.80 8.08
N THR A 42 -8.79 0.64 8.75
CA THR A 42 -8.94 -0.64 8.07
C THR A 42 -10.33 -0.79 7.44
N GLY A 43 -11.38 -0.24 8.09
CA GLY A 43 -12.71 -0.21 7.51
C GLY A 43 -12.76 0.56 6.20
N LYS A 44 -12.12 1.72 6.15
CA LYS A 44 -12.06 2.52 4.91
C LYS A 44 -11.29 1.80 3.80
N ILE A 45 -10.21 1.10 4.16
CA ILE A 45 -9.47 0.30 3.18
C ILE A 45 -10.36 -0.78 2.58
N LEU A 46 -11.14 -1.49 3.40
CA LEU A 46 -12.05 -2.52 2.91
C LEU A 46 -13.19 -1.95 2.07
N ASP A 47 -13.66 -0.73 2.38
CA ASP A 47 -14.63 -0.04 1.54
C ASP A 47 -14.05 0.23 0.13
N LEU A 48 -12.80 0.65 0.06
CA LEU A 48 -12.12 0.87 -1.22
C LEU A 48 -11.90 -0.45 -1.97
N VAL A 49 -11.58 -1.52 -1.26
CA VAL A 49 -11.45 -2.86 -1.85
C VAL A 49 -12.74 -3.26 -2.55
N LYS A 50 -13.87 -3.00 -1.92
CA LYS A 50 -15.19 -3.28 -2.52
C LYS A 50 -15.49 -2.35 -3.68
N GLU A 51 -15.23 -1.06 -3.51
CA GLU A 51 -15.51 -0.03 -4.52
C GLU A 51 -14.77 -0.30 -5.83
N TYR A 52 -13.49 -0.69 -5.73
CA TYR A 52 -12.65 -0.96 -6.88
C TYR A 52 -12.61 -2.44 -7.28
N ASP A 53 -13.39 -3.27 -6.60
CA ASP A 53 -13.47 -4.71 -6.88
C ASP A 53 -12.09 -5.38 -6.88
N CYS A 54 -11.35 -5.20 -5.79
CA CYS A 54 -10.01 -5.73 -5.65
C CYS A 54 -10.02 -7.16 -5.11
N ASP A 55 -9.09 -7.98 -5.59
CA ASP A 55 -8.90 -9.35 -5.10
C ASP A 55 -7.63 -9.50 -4.25
N THR A 56 -6.79 -8.48 -4.20
CA THR A 56 -5.51 -8.54 -3.50
C THR A 56 -5.23 -7.21 -2.83
N ILE A 57 -4.77 -7.27 -1.59
CA ILE A 57 -4.26 -6.12 -0.84
C ILE A 57 -2.75 -6.32 -0.70
N VAL A 58 -1.97 -5.41 -1.26
CA VAL A 58 -0.50 -5.45 -1.20
C VAL A 58 -0.05 -4.42 -0.17
N ILE A 59 0.59 -4.87 0.90
CA ILE A 59 1.08 -3.98 1.96
C ILE A 59 2.60 -3.89 1.84
N GLY A 60 3.11 -2.67 1.72
CA GLY A 60 4.55 -2.45 1.72
C GLY A 60 5.13 -2.81 3.09
N LEU A 61 6.17 -3.61 3.11
CA LEU A 61 6.83 -4.02 4.35
C LEU A 61 8.09 -3.18 4.53
N ASN A 62 8.04 -2.26 5.48
CA ASN A 62 9.12 -1.32 5.75
C ASN A 62 10.04 -1.86 6.84
N LYS A 63 11.01 -2.67 6.45
CA LYS A 63 12.06 -3.15 7.34
C LYS A 63 13.26 -2.22 7.31
N LYS A 64 14.16 -2.34 8.29
CA LYS A 64 15.45 -1.65 8.23
C LYS A 64 16.25 -2.15 7.03
N LEU A 65 17.19 -1.34 6.56
CA LEU A 65 17.99 -1.69 5.37
C LEU A 65 18.75 -3.00 5.53
N ASP A 66 19.07 -3.40 6.76
CA ASP A 66 19.74 -4.68 7.06
C ASP A 66 18.75 -5.87 7.08
N GLY A 67 17.48 -5.64 6.84
CA GLY A 67 16.45 -6.68 6.83
C GLY A 67 15.84 -7.00 8.17
N THR A 68 16.25 -6.32 9.26
CA THR A 68 15.67 -6.55 10.58
C THR A 68 14.38 -5.76 10.77
N ASP A 69 13.53 -6.23 11.69
CA ASP A 69 12.27 -5.58 12.02
C ASP A 69 12.52 -4.31 12.88
N SER A 70 11.61 -3.35 12.75
CA SER A 70 11.59 -2.12 13.53
C SER A 70 10.25 -2.02 14.26
N ILE A 71 10.11 -0.98 15.14
CA ILE A 71 8.82 -0.67 15.77
C ILE A 71 7.75 -0.42 14.72
N GLN A 72 8.13 0.26 13.64
CA GLN A 72 7.23 0.53 12.52
C GLN A 72 6.74 -0.77 11.86
N THR A 73 7.63 -1.76 11.71
CA THR A 73 7.29 -3.06 11.15
C THR A 73 6.23 -3.77 12.01
N GLU A 74 6.37 -3.71 13.34
CA GLU A 74 5.39 -4.30 14.24
C GLU A 74 4.00 -3.67 14.09
N LYS A 75 3.94 -2.34 13.91
CA LYS A 75 2.69 -1.63 13.65
C LYS A 75 2.04 -2.07 12.34
N MET A 76 2.84 -2.36 11.34
CA MET A 76 2.34 -2.87 10.06
C MET A 76 1.74 -4.27 10.22
N TYR A 77 2.34 -5.13 11.02
CA TYR A 77 1.77 -6.45 11.33
C TYR A 77 0.43 -6.32 12.05
N GLU A 78 0.30 -5.38 12.99
CA GLU A 78 -0.96 -5.11 13.67
C GLU A 78 -2.04 -4.64 12.69
N PHE A 79 -1.67 -3.77 11.76
CA PHE A 79 -2.58 -3.27 10.75
C PHE A 79 -3.11 -4.41 9.88
N ARG A 80 -2.22 -5.28 9.43
CA ARG A 80 -2.60 -6.47 8.65
C ARG A 80 -3.53 -7.39 9.43
N THR A 81 -3.21 -7.64 10.69
CA THR A 81 -4.03 -8.50 11.55
C THR A 81 -5.45 -7.95 11.68
N MET A 82 -5.58 -6.65 11.89
CA MET A 82 -6.90 -6.01 11.97
C MET A 82 -7.66 -6.13 10.65
N LEU A 83 -6.98 -5.92 9.50
CA LEU A 83 -7.60 -6.11 8.19
C LEU A 83 -8.12 -7.53 8.02
N GLU A 84 -7.30 -8.51 8.33
CA GLU A 84 -7.67 -9.92 8.18
C GLU A 84 -8.83 -10.30 9.10
N ASN A 85 -8.84 -9.80 10.34
CA ASN A 85 -9.94 -10.04 11.27
C ASN A 85 -11.25 -9.46 10.74
N LYS A 86 -11.22 -8.23 10.22
CA LYS A 86 -12.42 -7.60 9.63
C LYS A 86 -12.89 -8.33 8.38
N MET A 87 -11.97 -8.78 7.55
CA MET A 87 -12.31 -9.55 6.35
C MET A 87 -13.05 -10.83 6.72
N ARG A 88 -12.58 -11.53 7.75
CA ARG A 88 -13.22 -12.75 8.24
C ARG A 88 -14.62 -12.46 8.78
N SER A 89 -14.77 -11.39 9.57
CA SER A 89 -16.06 -11.04 10.18
C SER A 89 -17.09 -10.53 9.17
N THR A 90 -16.64 -10.02 8.02
CA THR A 90 -17.53 -9.51 6.98
C THR A 90 -17.69 -10.46 5.78
N GLY A 91 -17.11 -11.66 5.86
CA GLY A 91 -17.24 -12.67 4.81
C GLY A 91 -16.42 -12.41 3.56
N MET A 92 -15.41 -11.56 3.62
CA MET A 92 -14.53 -11.26 2.48
C MET A 92 -13.43 -12.31 2.36
N LYS A 93 -13.78 -13.49 1.83
CA LYS A 93 -12.88 -14.67 1.84
C LYS A 93 -11.98 -14.76 0.62
N ASP A 94 -12.34 -14.09 -0.48
CA ASP A 94 -11.64 -14.24 -1.75
C ASP A 94 -10.55 -13.19 -1.98
N ILE A 95 -10.16 -12.50 -0.91
CA ILE A 95 -9.17 -11.43 -0.97
C ILE A 95 -7.89 -11.88 -0.30
N GLU A 96 -6.79 -11.82 -1.04
CA GLU A 96 -5.47 -12.17 -0.57
C GLU A 96 -4.76 -10.93 -0.02
N VAL A 97 -4.02 -11.08 1.09
CA VAL A 97 -3.17 -10.03 1.64
C VAL A 97 -1.72 -10.47 1.51
N VAL A 98 -0.91 -9.68 0.82
CA VAL A 98 0.49 -10.00 0.56
C VAL A 98 1.40 -8.88 1.01
N TRP A 99 2.65 -9.21 1.34
CA TRP A 99 3.70 -8.25 1.66
C TRP A 99 4.55 -7.95 0.42
N GLN A 100 4.96 -6.70 0.29
CA GLN A 100 5.94 -6.30 -0.70
C GLN A 100 7.03 -5.51 0.01
N ASP A 101 8.28 -5.93 -0.12
CA ASP A 101 9.41 -5.25 0.51
C ASP A 101 9.59 -3.86 -0.14
N GLU A 102 9.56 -2.81 0.68
CA GLU A 102 9.63 -1.43 0.19
C GLU A 102 10.93 -0.71 0.62
N ARG A 103 11.95 -1.46 1.03
CA ARG A 103 13.23 -0.83 1.38
C ARG A 103 13.72 0.01 0.21
N LEU A 104 14.10 1.26 0.50
CA LEU A 104 14.57 2.26 -0.47
C LEU A 104 13.49 2.90 -1.34
N THR A 105 12.26 2.39 -1.39
CA THR A 105 11.18 2.94 -2.22
C THR A 105 10.86 4.38 -1.84
N THR A 106 10.67 4.64 -0.54
CA THR A 106 10.37 5.99 -0.04
C THR A 106 11.54 6.95 -0.28
N VAL A 107 12.77 6.48 -0.13
CA VAL A 107 13.97 7.28 -0.37
C VAL A 107 14.04 7.71 -1.84
N MET A 108 13.74 6.80 -2.76
CA MET A 108 13.73 7.11 -4.20
C MET A 108 12.65 8.13 -4.54
N ALA A 109 11.44 7.97 -4.00
CA ALA A 109 10.34 8.91 -4.22
C ALA A 109 10.69 10.30 -3.69
N GLU A 110 11.31 10.37 -2.52
CA GLU A 110 11.72 11.63 -1.91
C GLU A 110 12.75 12.38 -2.77
N LYS A 111 13.75 11.67 -3.31
CA LYS A 111 14.76 12.29 -4.19
C LYS A 111 14.12 12.94 -5.41
N VAL A 112 13.19 12.25 -6.05
CA VAL A 112 12.50 12.78 -7.23
C VAL A 112 11.74 14.07 -6.89
N LEU A 113 11.06 14.12 -5.76
CA LEU A 113 10.29 15.29 -5.34
C LEU A 113 11.17 16.46 -4.91
N ILE A 114 12.32 16.19 -4.29
CA ILE A 114 13.27 17.24 -3.95
C ILE A 114 13.81 17.89 -5.22
N GLU A 115 14.15 17.11 -6.23
CA GLU A 115 14.62 17.62 -7.51
C GLU A 115 13.53 18.44 -8.21
N ALA A 116 12.26 18.14 -8.01
CA ALA A 116 11.13 18.87 -8.55
C ALA A 116 10.74 20.11 -7.75
N ASP A 117 11.47 20.43 -6.66
CA ASP A 117 11.26 21.61 -5.81
C ASP A 117 9.85 21.71 -5.23
N VAL A 118 9.33 20.60 -4.71
CA VAL A 118 8.01 20.53 -4.09
C VAL A 118 8.10 20.93 -2.61
N SER A 119 7.11 21.67 -2.08
CA SER A 119 7.10 22.11 -0.68
C SER A 119 7.10 20.89 0.28
N ARG A 120 7.65 21.11 1.50
CA ARG A 120 7.81 20.03 2.48
C ARG A 120 6.48 19.34 2.83
N LYS A 121 5.41 20.10 3.04
CA LYS A 121 4.10 19.55 3.36
C LYS A 121 3.50 18.77 2.19
N LYS A 122 3.56 19.34 0.99
CA LYS A 122 3.09 18.68 -0.22
C LYS A 122 3.92 17.45 -0.54
N ARG A 123 5.26 17.53 -0.31
CA ARG A 123 6.15 16.37 -0.51
C ARG A 123 5.70 15.17 0.32
N LYS A 124 5.35 15.39 1.58
CA LYS A 124 4.96 14.27 2.45
C LYS A 124 3.71 13.56 1.92
N GLN A 125 2.69 14.32 1.52
CA GLN A 125 1.45 13.75 0.98
C GLN A 125 1.69 13.01 -0.34
N VAL A 126 2.50 13.61 -1.21
CA VAL A 126 2.83 13.02 -2.50
C VAL A 126 3.74 11.80 -2.33
N ILE A 127 4.69 11.85 -1.38
CA ILE A 127 5.57 10.72 -1.08
C ILE A 127 4.77 9.50 -0.63
N ASP A 128 3.81 9.69 0.28
CA ASP A 128 2.98 8.58 0.78
C ASP A 128 2.22 7.90 -0.36
N LYS A 129 1.59 8.71 -1.22
CA LYS A 129 0.87 8.18 -2.38
C LYS A 129 1.82 7.58 -3.41
N GLN A 130 2.95 8.24 -3.67
CA GLN A 130 3.95 7.76 -4.61
C GLN A 130 4.62 6.48 -4.14
N ALA A 131 4.87 6.35 -2.84
CA ALA A 131 5.40 5.11 -2.27
C ALA A 131 4.43 3.96 -2.50
N ALA A 132 3.13 4.19 -2.31
CA ALA A 132 2.11 3.17 -2.58
C ALA A 132 2.10 2.78 -4.07
N VAL A 133 2.26 3.73 -4.98
CA VAL A 133 2.37 3.45 -6.42
C VAL A 133 3.57 2.57 -6.71
N LEU A 134 4.73 2.89 -6.13
CA LEU A 134 5.95 2.11 -6.33
C LEU A 134 5.84 0.69 -5.76
N ILE A 135 5.24 0.56 -4.57
CA ILE A 135 4.97 -0.74 -3.97
C ILE A 135 4.09 -1.58 -4.89
N MET A 136 3.00 -1.00 -5.36
CA MET A 136 2.05 -1.69 -6.24
C MET A 136 2.69 -2.05 -7.58
N GLN A 137 3.44 -1.12 -8.19
CA GLN A 137 4.08 -1.37 -9.48
C GLN A 137 5.14 -2.47 -9.36
N SER A 138 5.92 -2.47 -8.27
CA SER A 138 6.89 -3.53 -8.02
C SER A 138 6.23 -4.90 -7.91
N TYR A 139 5.08 -4.96 -7.25
CA TYR A 139 4.32 -6.19 -7.13
C TYR A 139 3.80 -6.66 -8.50
N LEU A 140 3.20 -5.74 -9.28
CA LEU A 140 2.69 -6.07 -10.62
C LEU A 140 3.80 -6.53 -11.55
N ASP A 141 4.96 -5.88 -11.50
CA ASP A 141 6.12 -6.25 -12.31
C ASP A 141 6.63 -7.64 -11.93
N SER A 142 6.64 -7.99 -10.63
CA SER A 142 7.06 -9.30 -10.18
C SER A 142 6.10 -10.40 -10.66
N LEU A 143 4.80 -10.13 -10.70
CA LEU A 143 3.82 -11.07 -11.24
C LEU A 143 4.03 -11.28 -12.74
N ALA A 144 4.28 -10.23 -13.50
CA ALA A 144 4.53 -10.32 -14.93
C ALA A 144 5.80 -11.13 -15.21
N PHE A 145 6.84 -10.93 -14.38
CA PHE A 145 8.09 -11.68 -14.50
C PHE A 145 7.89 -13.17 -14.23
N GLN A 146 7.06 -13.51 -13.23
CA GLN A 146 6.78 -14.90 -12.88
C GLN A 146 6.00 -15.65 -13.95
N LYS A 147 5.22 -14.94 -14.77
CA LYS A 147 4.41 -15.54 -15.83
C LYS A 147 5.18 -15.88 -17.09
N LYS A 148 6.43 -15.48 -17.14
CA LYS A 148 7.31 -15.88 -18.25
C LYS A 148 7.91 -17.25 -17.98
#